data_595893897c0db99c56258e03af4cba78
#
_entry.id   595893897c0db99c56258e03af4cba78
#
_cell.length_a   1.000
_cell.length_b   1.000
_cell.length_c   1.000
_cell.angle_alpha   90.00
_cell.angle_beta   90.00
_cell.angle_gamma   90.00
#
_symmetry.space_group_name_H-M   'P 1'
#
loop_
_entity.id
_entity.type
_entity.pdbx_description
1 polymer ?
#
loop_
_entity_poly.entity_id
_entity_poly.type
_entity_poly.pdbx_seq_one_letter_code
_entity_poly.pdbx_strand_id
1 'polypeptide(L)'
;LLLFGSYFVMLLAGVPISAGIGIASIFTALFSMDPAIFALTAAQRCFSGIDSFSLLALPFFSLGGNIMNKGGIAKRLVRLARLAVGKMPGYLAATNVLANMFFGAVSGSSVAATSAMGSIMAPLELDEGYDPNYSAAVNICSAPTGILIPPSGPLILYSITAGGVSVAALFMGGYLPGILMGLCVAGLAVFIAVKKGYKSSDVKDPDPAIKIIIDAVPSLLAVIIVMGGILAGFFTATEAGVVLCLYCGLLSILYKEMTFKSFYDLLADTMESSATILFLIAASSIMSYVMSYSGIPAAISNALMSISSNR
;
A
#
# COMPACT_ATOMS: atom_id res chain seq x y z
N LEU A 1 25.68 -16.03 -7.71
CA LEU A 1 26.24 -14.74 -8.15
C LEU A 1 25.64 -14.27 -9.48
N LEU A 2 25.50 -15.14 -10.50
CA LEU A 2 25.00 -14.77 -11.83
C LEU A 2 23.57 -14.19 -11.76
N LEU A 3 22.66 -14.82 -11.01
CA LEU A 3 21.25 -14.39 -10.87
C LEU A 3 21.14 -12.98 -10.28
N PHE A 4 21.78 -12.74 -9.15
CA PHE A 4 21.70 -11.43 -8.50
C PHE A 4 22.52 -10.38 -9.25
N GLY A 5 23.70 -10.76 -9.80
CA GLY A 5 24.52 -9.85 -10.59
C GLY A 5 23.80 -9.35 -11.83
N SER A 6 23.20 -10.24 -12.62
CA SER A 6 22.42 -9.85 -13.79
C SER A 6 21.17 -9.04 -13.42
N TYR A 7 20.48 -9.37 -12.33
CA TYR A 7 19.33 -8.61 -11.83
C TYR A 7 19.73 -7.17 -11.46
N PHE A 8 20.81 -6.99 -10.69
CA PHE A 8 21.25 -5.65 -10.29
C PHE A 8 21.75 -4.82 -11.48
N VAL A 9 22.40 -5.45 -12.47
CA VAL A 9 22.77 -4.76 -13.71
C VAL A 9 21.55 -4.26 -14.45
N MET A 10 20.49 -5.09 -14.59
CA MET A 10 19.24 -4.70 -15.22
C MET A 10 18.55 -3.55 -14.45
N LEU A 11 18.58 -3.61 -13.13
CA LEU A 11 17.98 -2.59 -12.27
C LEU A 11 18.69 -1.25 -12.41
N LEU A 12 20.03 -1.25 -12.44
CA LEU A 12 20.84 -0.05 -12.67
C LEU A 12 20.68 0.50 -14.10
N ALA A 13 20.38 -0.35 -15.08
CA ALA A 13 20.04 0.04 -16.45
C ALA A 13 18.61 0.62 -16.59
N GLY A 14 17.84 0.73 -15.49
CA GLY A 14 16.49 1.29 -15.51
C GLY A 14 15.41 0.33 -16.00
N VAL A 15 15.69 -0.96 -16.10
CA VAL A 15 14.69 -1.98 -16.49
C VAL A 15 13.65 -2.13 -15.37
N PRO A 16 12.34 -2.19 -15.67
CA PRO A 16 11.31 -2.44 -14.67
C PRO A 16 11.59 -3.69 -13.85
N ILE A 17 11.36 -3.63 -12.54
CA ILE A 17 11.72 -4.69 -11.57
C ILE A 17 11.21 -6.06 -12.02
N SER A 18 9.94 -6.16 -12.44
CA SER A 18 9.31 -7.41 -12.88
C SER A 18 9.98 -8.01 -14.11
N ALA A 19 10.32 -7.17 -15.10
CA ALA A 19 11.05 -7.59 -16.29
C ALA A 19 12.50 -7.97 -15.94
N GLY A 20 13.17 -7.20 -15.08
CA GLY A 20 14.51 -7.48 -14.60
C GLY A 20 14.62 -8.82 -13.88
N ILE A 21 13.66 -9.16 -13.02
CA ILE A 21 13.57 -10.46 -12.34
C ILE A 21 13.41 -11.60 -13.39
N GLY A 22 12.49 -11.43 -14.33
CA GLY A 22 12.23 -12.44 -15.37
C GLY A 22 13.46 -12.68 -16.24
N ILE A 23 14.07 -11.61 -16.77
CA ILE A 23 15.25 -11.69 -17.66
C ILE A 23 16.45 -12.29 -16.90
N ALA A 24 16.72 -11.85 -15.68
CA ALA A 24 17.81 -12.39 -14.86
C ALA A 24 17.64 -13.89 -14.57
N SER A 25 16.39 -14.32 -14.33
CA SER A 25 16.06 -15.72 -14.10
C SER A 25 16.27 -16.56 -15.36
N ILE A 26 15.79 -16.09 -16.52
CA ILE A 26 15.99 -16.74 -17.82
C ILE A 26 17.50 -16.82 -18.13
N PHE A 27 18.21 -15.71 -18.00
CA PHE A 27 19.64 -15.64 -18.25
C PHE A 27 20.42 -16.65 -17.40
N THR A 28 20.12 -16.73 -16.11
CA THR A 28 20.77 -17.69 -15.21
C THR A 28 20.45 -19.14 -15.56
N ALA A 29 19.19 -19.41 -15.91
CA ALA A 29 18.74 -20.75 -16.25
C ALA A 29 19.40 -21.30 -17.53
N LEU A 30 19.64 -20.44 -18.53
CA LEU A 30 20.32 -20.83 -19.78
C LEU A 30 21.73 -21.39 -19.55
N PHE A 31 22.39 -21.00 -18.43
CA PHE A 31 23.72 -21.53 -18.06
C PHE A 31 23.67 -22.73 -17.11
N SER A 32 22.50 -23.02 -16.52
CA SER A 32 22.39 -23.99 -15.41
C SER A 32 21.44 -25.15 -15.71
N MET A 33 20.59 -25.03 -16.72
CA MET A 33 19.48 -25.95 -17.00
C MET A 33 19.34 -26.23 -18.50
N ASP A 34 18.68 -27.33 -18.82
CA ASP A 34 18.23 -27.61 -20.21
C ASP A 34 17.19 -26.55 -20.61
N PRO A 35 17.38 -25.82 -21.73
CA PRO A 35 16.48 -24.73 -22.12
C PRO A 35 15.05 -25.16 -22.37
N ALA A 36 14.82 -26.39 -22.92
CA ALA A 36 13.48 -26.88 -23.21
C ALA A 36 12.70 -27.22 -21.93
N ILE A 37 13.36 -27.88 -20.98
CA ILE A 37 12.79 -28.20 -19.66
C ILE A 37 12.52 -26.92 -18.90
N PHE A 38 13.46 -25.98 -18.94
CA PHE A 38 13.30 -24.70 -18.26
C PHE A 38 12.11 -23.91 -18.82
N ALA A 39 11.96 -23.80 -20.15
CA ALA A 39 10.88 -23.04 -20.77
C ALA A 39 9.49 -23.56 -20.32
N LEU A 40 9.30 -24.88 -20.34
CA LEU A 40 8.06 -25.50 -19.87
C LEU A 40 7.82 -25.25 -18.38
N THR A 41 8.85 -25.45 -17.56
CA THR A 41 8.73 -25.25 -16.09
C THR A 41 8.50 -23.78 -15.76
N ALA A 42 9.17 -22.86 -16.44
CA ALA A 42 8.99 -21.41 -16.22
C ALA A 42 7.56 -21.00 -16.56
N ALA A 43 6.99 -21.48 -17.67
CA ALA A 43 5.60 -21.22 -18.03
C ALA A 43 4.62 -21.76 -16.96
N GLN A 44 4.84 -22.99 -16.47
CA GLN A 44 4.03 -23.57 -15.40
C GLN A 44 4.15 -22.78 -14.09
N ARG A 45 5.36 -22.37 -13.70
CA ARG A 45 5.60 -21.58 -12.49
C ARG A 45 4.99 -20.18 -12.57
N CYS A 46 5.10 -19.52 -13.73
CA CYS A 46 4.41 -18.26 -14.00
C CYS A 46 2.91 -18.39 -13.75
N PHE A 47 2.28 -19.37 -14.38
CA PHE A 47 0.83 -19.56 -14.27
C PHE A 47 0.42 -19.93 -12.85
N SER A 48 1.05 -20.96 -12.25
CA SER A 48 0.72 -21.40 -10.90
C SER A 48 1.00 -20.35 -9.81
N GLY A 49 1.97 -19.45 -10.06
CA GLY A 49 2.29 -18.36 -9.14
C GLY A 49 1.19 -17.29 -9.03
N ILE A 50 0.37 -17.15 -10.07
CA ILE A 50 -0.74 -16.19 -10.11
C ILE A 50 -2.12 -16.87 -10.03
N ASP A 51 -2.20 -18.18 -10.16
CA ASP A 51 -3.45 -18.94 -10.07
C ASP A 51 -3.83 -19.19 -8.60
N SER A 52 -4.22 -18.12 -7.93
CA SER A 52 -4.68 -18.17 -6.55
C SER A 52 -5.85 -17.21 -6.34
N PHE A 53 -6.98 -17.77 -5.84
CA PHE A 53 -8.17 -16.97 -5.50
C PHE A 53 -7.86 -15.84 -4.51
N SER A 54 -6.94 -16.06 -3.58
CA SER A 54 -6.56 -15.04 -2.60
C SER A 54 -5.84 -13.84 -3.22
N LEU A 55 -5.19 -14.00 -4.39
CA LEU A 55 -4.57 -12.88 -5.11
C LEU A 55 -5.58 -11.88 -5.66
N LEU A 56 -6.83 -12.28 -5.87
CA LEU A 56 -7.91 -11.37 -6.27
C LEU A 56 -8.19 -10.29 -5.22
N ALA A 57 -7.79 -10.49 -3.97
CA ALA A 57 -7.88 -9.46 -2.94
C ALA A 57 -7.11 -8.19 -3.34
N LEU A 58 -5.94 -8.31 -3.98
CA LEU A 58 -5.10 -7.17 -4.35
C LEU A 58 -5.80 -6.20 -5.31
N PRO A 59 -6.35 -6.63 -6.48
CA PRO A 59 -7.08 -5.74 -7.36
C PRO A 59 -8.34 -5.15 -6.71
N PHE A 60 -9.05 -5.90 -5.86
CA PHE A 60 -10.23 -5.36 -5.18
C PHE A 60 -9.88 -4.29 -4.14
N PHE A 61 -8.85 -4.49 -3.32
CA PHE A 61 -8.40 -3.45 -2.40
C PHE A 61 -7.84 -2.23 -3.14
N SER A 62 -7.10 -2.43 -4.24
CA SER A 62 -6.64 -1.34 -5.09
C SER A 62 -7.81 -0.55 -5.69
N LEU A 63 -8.83 -1.25 -6.21
CA LEU A 63 -10.05 -0.64 -6.74
C LEU A 63 -10.79 0.15 -5.67
N GLY A 64 -11.00 -0.45 -4.50
CA GLY A 64 -11.64 0.21 -3.35
C GLY A 64 -10.92 1.50 -2.95
N GLY A 65 -9.59 1.46 -2.85
CA GLY A 65 -8.75 2.63 -2.56
C GLY A 65 -8.86 3.73 -3.63
N ASN A 66 -8.87 3.34 -4.90
CA ASN A 66 -9.05 4.26 -6.02
C ASN A 66 -10.46 4.90 -6.04
N ILE A 67 -11.51 4.11 -5.76
CA ILE A 67 -12.89 4.61 -5.60
C ILE A 67 -12.94 5.63 -4.46
N MET A 68 -12.31 5.35 -3.34
CA MET A 68 -12.25 6.29 -2.20
C MET A 68 -11.59 7.61 -2.56
N ASN A 69 -10.50 7.55 -3.31
CA ASN A 69 -9.76 8.75 -3.71
C ASN A 69 -10.63 9.66 -4.59
N LYS A 70 -11.19 9.13 -5.67
CA LYS A 70 -12.03 9.91 -6.62
C LYS A 70 -13.45 10.17 -6.11
N GLY A 71 -13.95 9.34 -5.18
CA GLY A 71 -15.31 9.41 -4.62
C GLY A 71 -15.50 10.40 -3.46
N GLY A 72 -14.54 11.29 -3.21
CA GLY A 72 -14.65 12.33 -2.18
C GLY A 72 -14.48 11.83 -0.72
N ILE A 73 -14.22 10.55 -0.52
CA ILE A 73 -14.01 9.95 0.81
C ILE A 73 -12.69 10.49 1.41
N ALA A 74 -11.63 10.59 0.61
CA ALA A 74 -10.33 11.11 1.02
C ALA A 74 -10.42 12.52 1.62
N LYS A 75 -11.17 13.42 0.97
CA LYS A 75 -11.38 14.80 1.47
C LYS A 75 -12.03 14.83 2.86
N ARG A 76 -12.99 13.92 3.12
CA ARG A 76 -13.67 13.82 4.41
C ARG A 76 -12.75 13.31 5.51
N LEU A 77 -11.88 12.35 5.19
CA LEU A 77 -10.85 11.87 6.12
C LEU A 77 -9.82 12.95 6.45
N VAL A 78 -9.42 13.78 5.48
CA VAL A 78 -8.53 14.94 5.74
C VAL A 78 -9.19 15.96 6.67
N ARG A 79 -10.49 16.29 6.45
CA ARG A 79 -11.22 17.20 7.35
C ARG A 79 -11.33 16.65 8.76
N LEU A 80 -11.56 15.35 8.91
CA LEU A 80 -11.57 14.67 10.21
C LEU A 80 -10.18 14.71 10.88
N ALA A 81 -9.12 14.41 10.13
CA ALA A 81 -7.75 14.48 10.64
C ALA A 81 -7.41 15.89 11.10
N ARG A 82 -7.77 16.92 10.33
CA ARG A 82 -7.60 18.32 10.70
C ARG A 82 -8.36 18.68 11.98
N LEU A 83 -9.58 18.21 12.13
CA LEU A 83 -10.36 18.39 13.35
C LEU A 83 -9.69 17.74 14.57
N ALA A 84 -9.16 16.52 14.41
CA ALA A 84 -8.51 15.76 15.47
C ALA A 84 -7.18 16.40 15.92
N VAL A 85 -6.40 16.93 14.98
CA VAL A 85 -5.12 17.61 15.27
C VAL A 85 -5.36 18.98 15.94
N GLY A 86 -6.42 19.67 15.57
CA GLY A 86 -6.77 20.97 16.13
C GLY A 86 -5.86 22.10 15.65
N LYS A 87 -5.54 23.03 16.56
CA LYS A 87 -4.89 24.30 16.24
C LYS A 87 -3.41 24.37 16.64
N MET A 88 -2.74 23.23 16.80
CA MET A 88 -1.34 23.24 17.22
C MET A 88 -0.41 23.80 16.13
N PRO A 89 0.77 24.37 16.49
CA PRO A 89 1.79 24.76 15.53
C PRO A 89 2.20 23.53 14.67
N GLY A 90 2.30 23.73 13.34
CA GLY A 90 2.60 22.60 12.42
C GLY A 90 1.40 21.67 12.18
N TYR A 91 0.20 22.12 12.46
CA TYR A 91 -1.03 21.33 12.38
C TYR A 91 -1.26 20.67 10.99
N LEU A 92 -0.88 21.31 9.88
CA LEU A 92 -1.04 20.71 8.55
C LEU A 92 -0.12 19.51 8.35
N ALA A 93 1.11 19.56 8.86
CA ALA A 93 2.02 18.41 8.81
C ALA A 93 1.46 17.21 9.61
N ALA A 94 0.96 17.46 10.82
CA ALA A 94 0.30 16.42 11.61
C ALA A 94 -0.98 15.91 10.95
N THR A 95 -1.77 16.81 10.33
CA THR A 95 -2.96 16.45 9.55
C THR A 95 -2.61 15.55 8.38
N ASN A 96 -1.54 15.86 7.64
CA ASN A 96 -1.07 15.06 6.51
C ASN A 96 -0.71 13.63 6.96
N VAL A 97 0.04 13.50 8.07
CA VAL A 97 0.37 12.17 8.62
C VAL A 97 -0.89 11.41 9.03
N LEU A 98 -1.78 12.02 9.81
CA LEU A 98 -3.00 11.37 10.29
C LEU A 98 -3.96 11.01 9.14
N ALA A 99 -4.06 11.88 8.14
CA ALA A 99 -4.84 11.62 6.93
C ALA A 99 -4.27 10.46 6.11
N ASN A 100 -2.94 10.36 5.97
CA ASN A 100 -2.28 9.21 5.36
C ASN A 100 -2.55 7.92 6.15
N MET A 101 -2.52 7.96 7.49
CA MET A 101 -2.87 6.80 8.32
C MET A 101 -4.31 6.35 8.09
N PHE A 102 -5.27 7.27 8.11
CA PHE A 102 -6.68 6.95 7.88
C PHE A 102 -6.95 6.45 6.46
N PHE A 103 -6.45 7.15 5.47
CA PHE A 103 -6.66 6.77 4.07
C PHE A 103 -5.94 5.47 3.74
N GLY A 104 -4.70 5.33 4.21
CA GLY A 104 -3.89 4.15 4.01
C GLY A 104 -4.52 2.91 4.63
N ALA A 105 -5.08 3.04 5.85
CA ALA A 105 -5.82 1.98 6.53
C ALA A 105 -7.07 1.49 5.77
N VAL A 106 -7.55 2.22 4.77
CA VAL A 106 -8.66 1.76 3.93
C VAL A 106 -8.17 1.32 2.55
N SER A 107 -7.25 2.09 1.94
CA SER A 107 -6.74 1.80 0.59
C SER A 107 -5.74 0.65 0.55
N GLY A 108 -5.04 0.37 1.66
CA GLY A 108 -3.99 -0.65 1.74
C GLY A 108 -2.78 -0.39 0.83
N SER A 109 -2.63 0.83 0.30
CA SER A 109 -1.60 1.21 -0.67
C SER A 109 -0.96 2.55 -0.32
N SER A 110 0.37 2.55 -0.12
CA SER A 110 1.11 3.79 0.10
C SER A 110 1.16 4.69 -1.12
N VAL A 111 1.20 4.11 -2.32
CA VAL A 111 1.20 4.88 -3.57
C VAL A 111 -0.11 5.64 -3.73
N ALA A 112 -1.24 4.97 -3.51
CA ALA A 112 -2.55 5.60 -3.52
C ALA A 112 -2.67 6.67 -2.43
N ALA A 113 -2.16 6.39 -1.22
CA ALA A 113 -2.16 7.36 -0.12
C ALA A 113 -1.33 8.60 -0.44
N THR A 114 -0.09 8.41 -0.93
CA THR A 114 0.78 9.52 -1.35
C THR A 114 0.13 10.40 -2.40
N SER A 115 -0.48 9.80 -3.42
CA SER A 115 -1.15 10.52 -4.50
C SER A 115 -2.39 11.26 -4.01
N ALA A 116 -3.27 10.58 -3.27
CA ALA A 116 -4.50 11.16 -2.75
C ALA A 116 -4.23 12.29 -1.76
N MET A 117 -3.40 12.04 -0.75
CA MET A 117 -3.09 13.03 0.27
C MET A 117 -2.24 14.16 -0.31
N GLY A 118 -1.28 13.85 -1.19
CA GLY A 118 -0.49 14.89 -1.87
C GLY A 118 -1.35 15.87 -2.67
N SER A 119 -2.34 15.38 -3.40
CA SER A 119 -3.25 16.23 -4.18
C SER A 119 -4.14 17.13 -3.31
N ILE A 120 -4.46 16.72 -2.07
CA ILE A 120 -5.33 17.47 -1.16
C ILE A 120 -4.49 18.36 -0.22
N MET A 121 -3.41 17.82 0.35
CA MET A 121 -2.64 18.50 1.38
C MET A 121 -1.64 19.50 0.83
N ALA A 122 -0.99 19.19 -0.33
CA ALA A 122 0.02 20.09 -0.86
C ALA A 122 -0.50 21.51 -1.16
N PRO A 123 -1.65 21.72 -1.81
CA PRO A 123 -2.20 23.07 -1.97
C PRO A 123 -2.43 23.78 -0.64
N LEU A 124 -3.02 23.07 0.35
CA LEU A 124 -3.31 23.63 1.67
C LEU A 124 -2.03 24.04 2.43
N GLU A 125 -0.99 23.21 2.34
CA GLU A 125 0.30 23.48 2.97
C GLU A 125 1.03 24.65 2.30
N LEU A 126 0.99 24.71 0.95
CA LEU A 126 1.58 25.81 0.19
C LEU A 126 0.89 27.14 0.44
N ASP A 127 -0.44 27.16 0.51
CA ASP A 127 -1.24 28.37 0.81
C ASP A 127 -0.93 28.93 2.21
N GLU A 128 -0.59 28.07 3.16
CA GLU A 128 -0.18 28.43 4.52
C GLU A 128 1.34 28.71 4.62
N GLY A 129 2.06 28.73 3.51
CA GLY A 129 3.49 29.09 3.43
C GLY A 129 4.45 27.97 3.85
N TYR A 130 4.02 26.71 3.80
CA TYR A 130 4.93 25.58 4.00
C TYR A 130 5.89 25.41 2.81
N ASP A 131 7.12 25.05 3.10
CA ASP A 131 8.13 24.71 2.09
C ASP A 131 7.67 23.48 1.28
N PRO A 132 7.65 23.56 -0.07
CA PRO A 132 7.20 22.44 -0.92
C PRO A 132 7.97 21.15 -0.69
N ASN A 133 9.29 21.24 -0.45
CA ASN A 133 10.11 20.05 -0.20
C ASN A 133 9.77 19.42 1.15
N TYR A 134 9.49 20.22 2.15
CA TYR A 134 9.05 19.75 3.46
C TYR A 134 7.68 19.08 3.36
N SER A 135 6.72 19.71 2.70
CA SER A 135 5.38 19.16 2.45
C SER A 135 5.45 17.80 1.75
N ALA A 136 6.22 17.72 0.66
CA ALA A 136 6.44 16.48 -0.07
C ALA A 136 7.09 15.40 0.81
N ALA A 137 8.10 15.76 1.60
CA ALA A 137 8.80 14.83 2.49
C ALA A 137 7.84 14.27 3.56
N VAL A 138 7.02 15.11 4.20
CA VAL A 138 6.03 14.66 5.19
C VAL A 138 5.04 13.67 4.55
N ASN A 139 4.51 14.01 3.37
CA ASN A 139 3.56 13.16 2.66
C ASN A 139 4.17 11.79 2.29
N ILE A 140 5.38 11.78 1.72
CA ILE A 140 6.07 10.55 1.30
C ILE A 140 6.45 9.69 2.52
N CYS A 141 6.94 10.29 3.60
CA CYS A 141 7.35 9.55 4.80
C CYS A 141 6.16 9.02 5.61
N SER A 142 5.00 9.65 5.54
CA SER A 142 3.79 9.21 6.24
C SER A 142 3.00 8.14 5.50
N ALA A 143 3.01 8.15 4.17
CA ALA A 143 2.24 7.20 3.36
C ALA A 143 2.52 5.71 3.63
N PRO A 144 3.76 5.27 3.96
CA PRO A 144 4.03 3.87 4.31
C PRO A 144 3.29 3.37 5.57
N THR A 145 2.82 4.26 6.45
CA THR A 145 1.98 3.86 7.58
C THR A 145 0.71 3.15 7.12
N GLY A 146 0.17 3.56 5.98
CA GLY A 146 -1.01 2.95 5.37
C GLY A 146 -0.80 1.54 4.81
N ILE A 147 0.45 1.11 4.63
CA ILE A 147 0.73 -0.30 4.27
C ILE A 147 0.78 -1.17 5.53
N LEU A 148 1.17 -0.60 6.66
CA LEU A 148 1.28 -1.32 7.93
C LEU A 148 -0.07 -1.42 8.64
N ILE A 149 -0.87 -0.35 8.61
CA ILE A 149 -2.21 -0.33 9.22
C ILE A 149 -3.18 -1.08 8.32
N PRO A 150 -3.80 -2.17 8.80
CA PRO A 150 -4.71 -2.96 8.00
C PRO A 150 -6.03 -2.24 7.64
N PRO A 151 -6.68 -2.68 6.55
CA PRO A 151 -6.31 -3.74 5.62
C PRO A 151 -5.15 -3.37 4.69
N SER A 152 -4.25 -4.30 4.42
CA SER A 152 -2.99 -4.05 3.72
C SER A 152 -2.74 -5.07 2.61
N GLY A 153 -2.55 -4.60 1.39
CA GLY A 153 -2.23 -5.44 0.23
C GLY A 153 -0.93 -6.25 0.42
N PRO A 154 0.18 -5.63 0.82
CA PRO A 154 1.43 -6.34 1.10
C PRO A 154 1.33 -7.43 2.18
N LEU A 155 0.53 -7.23 3.24
CA LEU A 155 0.32 -8.26 4.26
C LEU A 155 -0.48 -9.46 3.72
N ILE A 156 -1.45 -9.21 2.82
CA ILE A 156 -2.18 -10.26 2.11
C ILE A 156 -1.21 -11.04 1.22
N LEU A 157 -0.39 -10.34 0.43
CA LEU A 157 0.60 -10.97 -0.43
C LEU A 157 1.59 -11.81 0.38
N TYR A 158 2.06 -11.29 1.52
CA TYR A 158 2.94 -12.04 2.43
C TYR A 158 2.27 -13.32 2.94
N SER A 159 0.99 -13.26 3.35
CA SER A 159 0.24 -14.44 3.79
C SER A 159 0.24 -15.56 2.74
N ILE A 160 0.04 -15.19 1.48
CA ILE A 160 -0.01 -16.13 0.35
C ILE A 160 1.37 -16.72 0.07
N THR A 161 2.39 -15.88 0.00
CA THR A 161 3.76 -16.30 -0.35
C THR A 161 4.47 -17.06 0.75
N ALA A 162 4.15 -16.77 2.01
CA ALA A 162 4.71 -17.46 3.19
C ALA A 162 4.06 -18.83 3.47
N GLY A 163 3.08 -19.25 2.67
CA GLY A 163 2.52 -20.60 2.74
C GLY A 163 1.51 -20.82 3.86
N GLY A 164 0.55 -19.90 4.04
CA GLY A 164 -0.62 -20.12 4.89
C GLY A 164 -0.59 -19.43 6.26
N VAL A 165 0.19 -18.36 6.38
CA VAL A 165 0.08 -17.47 7.55
C VAL A 165 -1.28 -16.78 7.53
N SER A 166 -1.97 -16.74 8.67
CA SER A 166 -3.29 -16.12 8.78
C SER A 166 -3.26 -14.63 8.44
N VAL A 167 -4.07 -14.19 7.47
CA VAL A 167 -4.23 -12.78 7.13
C VAL A 167 -4.72 -11.98 8.34
N ALA A 168 -5.67 -12.52 9.11
CA ALA A 168 -6.17 -11.87 10.32
C ALA A 168 -5.07 -11.66 11.37
N ALA A 169 -4.20 -12.66 11.58
CA ALA A 169 -3.06 -12.54 12.50
C ALA A 169 -2.05 -11.47 12.03
N LEU A 170 -1.74 -11.45 10.73
CA LEU A 170 -0.86 -10.41 10.15
C LEU A 170 -1.46 -9.02 10.29
N PHE A 171 -2.75 -8.88 10.09
CA PHE A 171 -3.45 -7.62 10.26
C PHE A 171 -3.39 -7.14 11.71
N MET A 172 -3.67 -8.02 12.67
CA MET A 172 -3.55 -7.67 14.09
C MET A 172 -2.11 -7.25 14.46
N GLY A 173 -1.11 -7.95 13.91
CA GLY A 173 0.30 -7.62 14.10
C GLY A 173 0.72 -6.28 13.46
N GLY A 174 0.04 -5.83 12.41
CA GLY A 174 0.34 -4.60 11.68
C GLY A 174 -0.10 -3.31 12.39
N TYR A 175 -1.11 -3.36 13.25
CA TYR A 175 -1.65 -2.16 13.92
C TYR A 175 -0.61 -1.46 14.79
N LEU A 176 0.06 -2.18 15.66
CA LEU A 176 1.00 -1.57 16.61
C LEU A 176 2.19 -0.90 15.90
N PRO A 177 2.89 -1.57 14.97
CA PRO A 177 3.98 -0.94 14.21
C PRO A 177 3.49 0.24 13.37
N GLY A 178 2.34 0.11 12.71
CA GLY A 178 1.78 1.15 11.87
C GLY A 178 1.42 2.43 12.65
N ILE A 179 0.75 2.28 13.79
CA ILE A 179 0.43 3.41 14.68
C ILE A 179 1.71 4.02 15.25
N LEU A 180 2.66 3.21 15.72
CA LEU A 180 3.92 3.69 16.25
C LEU A 180 4.70 4.48 15.21
N MET A 181 4.83 3.95 13.99
CA MET A 181 5.46 4.65 12.87
C MET A 181 4.76 5.98 12.58
N GLY A 182 3.43 5.99 12.51
CA GLY A 182 2.65 7.22 12.29
C GLY A 182 2.89 8.26 13.36
N LEU A 183 2.90 7.87 14.64
CA LEU A 183 3.18 8.76 15.75
C LEU A 183 4.61 9.32 15.72
N CYS A 184 5.60 8.48 15.39
CA CYS A 184 6.99 8.93 15.25
C CYS A 184 7.14 9.94 14.10
N VAL A 185 6.54 9.65 12.94
CA VAL A 185 6.57 10.56 11.78
C VAL A 185 5.83 11.86 12.11
N ALA A 186 4.66 11.79 12.74
CA ALA A 186 3.91 12.97 13.16
C ALA A 186 4.71 13.84 14.16
N GLY A 187 5.32 13.20 15.16
CA GLY A 187 6.15 13.89 16.15
C GLY A 187 7.33 14.61 15.51
N LEU A 188 8.05 13.93 14.60
CA LEU A 188 9.17 14.53 13.88
C LEU A 188 8.71 15.66 12.94
N ALA A 189 7.62 15.46 12.21
CA ALA A 189 7.06 16.45 11.32
C ALA A 189 6.66 17.71 12.10
N VAL A 190 5.91 17.58 13.21
CA VAL A 190 5.53 18.71 14.06
C VAL A 190 6.77 19.40 14.65
N PHE A 191 7.76 18.64 15.13
CA PHE A 191 9.00 19.21 15.66
C PHE A 191 9.72 20.09 14.62
N ILE A 192 9.86 19.60 13.38
CA ILE A 192 10.47 20.36 12.29
C ILE A 192 9.61 21.59 11.93
N ALA A 193 8.27 21.42 11.89
CA ALA A 193 7.33 22.51 11.60
C ALA A 193 7.46 23.66 12.60
N VAL A 194 7.51 23.34 13.88
CA VAL A 194 7.72 24.32 14.97
C VAL A 194 9.08 25.02 14.83
N LYS A 195 10.15 24.25 14.52
CA LYS A 195 11.49 24.81 14.32
C LYS A 195 11.56 25.75 13.11
N LYS A 196 10.79 25.45 12.04
CA LYS A 196 10.66 26.32 10.86
C LYS A 196 9.73 27.52 11.08
N GLY A 197 9.05 27.60 12.23
CA GLY A 197 8.18 28.72 12.59
C GLY A 197 6.80 28.68 11.92
N TYR A 198 6.34 27.52 11.45
CA TYR A 198 4.98 27.39 10.94
C TYR A 198 3.96 27.60 12.04
N LYS A 199 3.02 28.50 11.77
CA LYS A 199 2.07 28.98 12.77
C LYS A 199 0.95 27.96 13.04
N SER A 200 0.24 28.17 14.13
CA SER A 200 -1.04 27.51 14.40
C SER A 200 -2.13 28.06 13.47
N SER A 201 -3.11 27.24 13.12
CA SER A 201 -4.22 27.69 12.27
C SER A 201 -5.19 28.58 13.05
N ASP A 202 -5.50 29.74 12.48
CA ASP A 202 -6.68 30.53 12.85
C ASP A 202 -7.89 30.21 11.94
N VAL A 203 -7.69 29.40 10.90
CA VAL A 203 -8.76 29.07 9.95
C VAL A 203 -9.72 28.06 10.61
N LYS A 204 -10.91 28.55 10.90
CA LYS A 204 -12.03 27.69 11.34
C LYS A 204 -12.65 27.05 10.09
N ASP A 205 -12.86 25.73 10.14
CA ASP A 205 -13.71 25.08 9.15
C ASP A 205 -15.11 25.73 9.23
N PRO A 206 -15.74 26.06 8.09
CA PRO A 206 -17.09 26.68 8.09
C PRO A 206 -18.15 25.78 8.70
N ASP A 207 -17.95 24.46 8.69
CA ASP A 207 -18.88 23.49 9.26
C ASP A 207 -18.61 23.24 10.75
N PRO A 208 -19.64 23.01 11.56
CA PRO A 208 -19.48 22.62 12.96
C PRO A 208 -18.84 21.24 13.08
N ALA A 209 -18.04 21.02 14.13
CA ALA A 209 -17.29 19.77 14.36
C ALA A 209 -18.17 18.51 14.27
N ILE A 210 -19.42 18.58 14.75
CA ILE A 210 -20.36 17.46 14.69
C ILE A 210 -20.70 17.05 13.26
N LYS A 211 -20.83 18.02 12.34
CA LYS A 211 -21.10 17.75 10.93
C LYS A 211 -19.89 17.10 10.27
N ILE A 212 -18.67 17.57 10.55
CA ILE A 212 -17.43 16.98 10.04
C ILE A 212 -17.32 15.51 10.47
N ILE A 213 -17.62 15.23 11.75
CA ILE A 213 -17.62 13.85 12.27
C ILE A 213 -18.68 13.00 11.55
N ILE A 214 -19.92 13.47 11.45
CA ILE A 214 -21.02 12.74 10.79
C ILE A 214 -20.66 12.44 9.33
N ASP A 215 -20.07 13.41 8.61
CA ASP A 215 -19.68 13.24 7.21
C ASP A 215 -18.51 12.24 7.04
N ALA A 216 -17.66 12.08 8.05
CA ALA A 216 -16.52 11.17 8.03
C ALA A 216 -16.88 9.75 8.53
N VAL A 217 -17.92 9.59 9.36
CA VAL A 217 -18.33 8.28 9.92
C VAL A 217 -18.54 7.22 8.83
N PRO A 218 -19.24 7.48 7.71
CA PRO A 218 -19.38 6.47 6.66
C PRO A 218 -18.03 6.04 6.06
N SER A 219 -17.07 6.96 5.99
CA SER A 219 -15.72 6.64 5.49
C SER A 219 -14.95 5.73 6.44
N LEU A 220 -15.06 5.95 7.74
CA LEU A 220 -14.45 5.09 8.78
C LEU A 220 -15.15 3.74 8.90
N LEU A 221 -16.46 3.68 8.65
CA LEU A 221 -17.21 2.42 8.64
C LEU A 221 -16.68 1.45 7.59
N ALA A 222 -16.12 1.92 6.47
CA ALA A 222 -15.47 1.06 5.49
C ALA A 222 -14.38 0.18 6.14
N VAL A 223 -13.51 0.78 6.98
CA VAL A 223 -12.47 0.05 7.72
C VAL A 223 -13.10 -0.95 8.70
N ILE A 224 -14.10 -0.49 9.46
CA ILE A 224 -14.75 -1.33 10.49
C ILE A 224 -15.44 -2.53 9.86
N ILE A 225 -16.13 -2.35 8.72
CA ILE A 225 -16.81 -3.44 7.99
C ILE A 225 -15.78 -4.45 7.49
N VAL A 226 -14.73 -3.98 6.81
CA VAL A 226 -13.70 -4.85 6.25
C VAL A 226 -12.95 -5.59 7.35
N MET A 227 -12.42 -4.85 8.31
CA MET A 227 -11.62 -5.43 9.39
C MET A 227 -12.45 -6.28 10.34
N GLY A 228 -13.61 -5.76 10.74
CA GLY A 228 -14.54 -6.50 11.60
C GLY A 228 -14.99 -7.80 10.95
N GLY A 229 -15.29 -7.79 9.65
CA GLY A 229 -15.69 -8.98 8.90
C GLY A 229 -14.58 -10.02 8.78
N ILE A 230 -13.33 -9.60 8.53
CA ILE A 230 -12.17 -10.50 8.45
C ILE A 230 -11.85 -11.10 9.84
N LEU A 231 -11.80 -10.26 10.89
CA LEU A 231 -11.44 -10.70 12.25
C LEU A 231 -12.52 -11.57 12.87
N ALA A 232 -13.78 -11.32 12.57
CA ALA A 232 -14.90 -12.16 13.00
C ALA A 232 -15.06 -13.45 12.17
N GLY A 233 -14.28 -13.60 11.08
CA GLY A 233 -14.34 -14.76 10.19
C GLY A 233 -15.54 -14.79 9.25
N PHE A 234 -16.26 -13.66 9.08
CA PHE A 234 -17.39 -13.56 8.14
C PHE A 234 -16.90 -13.47 6.69
N PHE A 235 -15.74 -12.86 6.45
CA PHE A 235 -15.17 -12.62 5.12
C PHE A 235 -13.75 -13.15 5.02
N THR A 236 -13.44 -13.75 3.89
CA THR A 236 -12.06 -13.90 3.42
C THR A 236 -11.50 -12.54 3.00
N ALA A 237 -10.19 -12.42 2.81
CA ALA A 237 -9.58 -11.17 2.33
C ALA A 237 -10.14 -10.73 0.97
N THR A 238 -10.41 -11.69 0.07
CA THR A 238 -10.98 -11.41 -1.27
C THR A 238 -12.41 -10.89 -1.16
N GLU A 239 -13.27 -11.54 -0.39
CA GLU A 239 -14.64 -11.10 -0.15
C GLU A 239 -14.70 -9.72 0.52
N ALA A 240 -13.83 -9.48 1.48
CA ALA A 240 -13.70 -8.17 2.14
C ALA A 240 -13.31 -7.06 1.15
N GLY A 241 -12.42 -7.35 0.18
CA GLY A 241 -12.08 -6.43 -0.90
C GLY A 241 -13.28 -6.10 -1.80
N VAL A 242 -14.10 -7.10 -2.14
CA VAL A 242 -15.35 -6.90 -2.90
C VAL A 242 -16.33 -6.03 -2.11
N VAL A 243 -16.55 -6.34 -0.83
CA VAL A 243 -17.39 -5.54 0.07
C VAL A 243 -16.91 -4.10 0.16
N LEU A 244 -15.60 -3.88 0.26
CA LEU A 244 -15.01 -2.53 0.23
C LEU A 244 -15.37 -1.78 -1.07
N CYS A 245 -15.19 -2.42 -2.23
CA CYS A 245 -15.50 -1.82 -3.53
C CYS A 245 -16.98 -1.43 -3.62
N LEU A 246 -17.88 -2.32 -3.23
CA LEU A 246 -19.32 -2.08 -3.27
C LEU A 246 -19.71 -0.94 -2.31
N TYR A 247 -19.20 -0.97 -1.09
CA TYR A 247 -19.48 0.05 -0.08
C TYR A 247 -18.96 1.43 -0.50
N CYS A 248 -17.69 1.53 -0.91
CA CYS A 248 -17.09 2.79 -1.37
C CYS A 248 -17.75 3.29 -2.67
N GLY A 249 -18.14 2.37 -3.58
CA GLY A 249 -18.89 2.70 -4.78
C GLY A 249 -20.24 3.32 -4.45
N LEU A 250 -21.00 2.72 -3.53
CA LEU A 250 -22.27 3.25 -3.05
C LEU A 250 -22.11 4.64 -2.42
N LEU A 251 -21.11 4.81 -1.54
CA LEU A 251 -20.83 6.11 -0.93
C LEU A 251 -20.47 7.18 -1.98
N SER A 252 -19.66 6.83 -2.98
CA SER A 252 -19.25 7.76 -4.04
C SER A 252 -20.43 8.23 -4.90
N ILE A 253 -21.41 7.35 -5.13
CA ILE A 253 -22.68 7.68 -5.81
C ILE A 253 -23.54 8.60 -4.91
N LEU A 254 -23.68 8.28 -3.64
CA LEU A 254 -24.45 9.09 -2.67
C LEU A 254 -23.84 10.51 -2.51
N TYR A 255 -22.52 10.60 -2.56
CA TYR A 255 -21.81 11.87 -2.52
C TYR A 255 -21.83 12.65 -3.84
N LYS A 256 -22.32 12.04 -4.93
CA LYS A 256 -22.37 12.62 -6.28
C LYS A 256 -20.99 13.08 -6.81
N GLU A 257 -19.93 12.46 -6.33
CA GLU A 257 -18.53 12.80 -6.71
C GLU A 257 -18.03 11.93 -7.89
N MET A 258 -18.74 10.84 -8.24
CA MET A 258 -18.32 9.91 -9.28
C MET A 258 -19.26 9.96 -10.50
N THR A 259 -18.65 10.16 -11.68
CA THR A 259 -19.33 10.04 -12.97
C THR A 259 -19.03 8.67 -13.58
N PHE A 260 -19.88 8.20 -14.50
CA PHE A 260 -19.68 6.93 -15.19
C PHE A 260 -18.34 6.89 -15.95
N LYS A 261 -17.95 7.99 -16.59
CA LYS A 261 -16.66 8.12 -17.25
C LYS A 261 -15.50 8.00 -16.25
N SER A 262 -15.57 8.70 -15.13
CA SER A 262 -14.55 8.64 -14.07
C SER A 262 -14.41 7.23 -13.49
N PHE A 263 -15.52 6.47 -13.38
CA PHE A 263 -15.48 5.08 -12.93
C PHE A 263 -14.78 4.17 -13.95
N TYR A 264 -15.01 4.37 -15.24
CA TYR A 264 -14.33 3.60 -16.28
C TYR A 264 -12.83 3.85 -16.30
N ASP A 265 -12.40 5.12 -16.24
CA ASP A 265 -10.99 5.50 -16.16
C ASP A 265 -10.30 4.87 -14.94
N LEU A 266 -11.02 4.85 -13.80
CA LEU A 266 -10.55 4.28 -12.54
C LEU A 266 -10.40 2.76 -12.62
N LEU A 267 -11.30 2.07 -13.33
CA LEU A 267 -11.15 0.63 -13.60
C LEU A 267 -9.90 0.36 -14.44
N ALA A 268 -9.65 1.16 -15.48
CA ALA A 268 -8.47 1.02 -16.33
C ALA A 268 -7.18 1.21 -15.52
N ASP A 269 -7.08 2.29 -14.72
CA ASP A 269 -5.94 2.57 -13.83
C ASP A 269 -5.70 1.41 -12.83
N THR A 270 -6.80 0.82 -12.31
CA THR A 270 -6.72 -0.30 -11.37
C THR A 270 -6.26 -1.58 -12.06
N MET A 271 -6.72 -1.85 -13.27
CA MET A 271 -6.29 -3.01 -14.04
C MET A 271 -4.80 -2.92 -14.38
N GLU A 272 -4.30 -1.76 -14.79
CA GLU A 272 -2.88 -1.53 -15.08
C GLU A 272 -2.01 -1.78 -13.85
N SER A 273 -2.38 -1.19 -12.70
CA SER A 273 -1.67 -1.39 -11.44
C SER A 273 -1.67 -2.85 -11.00
N SER A 274 -2.83 -3.52 -11.10
CA SER A 274 -2.98 -4.91 -10.70
C SER A 274 -2.21 -5.86 -11.63
N ALA A 275 -2.23 -5.60 -12.93
CA ALA A 275 -1.46 -6.37 -13.91
C ALA A 275 0.05 -6.30 -13.64
N THR A 276 0.55 -5.11 -13.27
CA THR A 276 1.96 -4.92 -12.89
C THR A 276 2.34 -5.76 -11.68
N ILE A 277 1.49 -5.80 -10.65
CA ILE A 277 1.73 -6.59 -9.43
C ILE A 277 1.67 -8.10 -9.76
N LEU A 278 0.67 -8.54 -10.50
CA LEU A 278 0.54 -9.95 -10.88
C LEU A 278 1.71 -10.40 -11.75
N PHE A 279 2.17 -9.57 -12.70
CA PHE A 279 3.35 -9.87 -13.50
C PHE A 279 4.63 -9.96 -12.64
N LEU A 280 4.76 -9.11 -11.62
CA LEU A 280 5.86 -9.18 -10.66
C LEU A 280 5.84 -10.52 -9.89
N ILE A 281 4.67 -10.98 -9.45
CA ILE A 281 4.51 -12.25 -8.73
C ILE A 281 4.86 -13.43 -9.66
N ALA A 282 4.38 -13.40 -10.91
CA ALA A 282 4.69 -14.42 -11.92
C ALA A 282 6.20 -14.52 -12.17
N ALA A 283 6.86 -13.38 -12.40
CA ALA A 283 8.31 -13.33 -12.59
C ALA A 283 9.09 -13.81 -11.35
N SER A 284 8.63 -13.43 -10.15
CA SER A 284 9.21 -13.86 -8.87
C SER A 284 9.09 -15.37 -8.67
N SER A 285 8.02 -15.99 -9.15
CA SER A 285 7.83 -17.46 -9.09
C SER A 285 8.87 -18.21 -9.93
N ILE A 286 9.23 -17.66 -11.10
CA ILE A 286 10.34 -18.20 -11.91
C ILE A 286 11.66 -18.03 -11.16
N MET A 287 11.92 -16.85 -10.63
CA MET A 287 13.16 -16.58 -9.88
C MET A 287 13.30 -17.51 -8.68
N SER A 288 12.22 -17.74 -7.93
CA SER A 288 12.19 -18.66 -6.80
C SER A 288 12.56 -20.10 -7.22
N TYR A 289 12.05 -20.55 -8.37
CA TYR A 289 12.41 -21.84 -8.93
C TYR A 289 13.91 -21.93 -9.28
N VAL A 290 14.45 -20.93 -9.98
CA VAL A 290 15.87 -20.86 -10.35
C VAL A 290 16.76 -20.81 -9.11
N MET A 291 16.39 -20.05 -8.09
CA MET A 291 17.10 -19.98 -6.81
C MET A 291 17.13 -21.33 -6.10
N SER A 292 15.99 -22.01 -6.04
CA SER A 292 15.88 -23.32 -5.41
C SER A 292 16.70 -24.37 -6.13
N TYR A 293 16.64 -24.40 -7.46
CA TYR A 293 17.45 -25.29 -8.29
C TYR A 293 18.95 -25.05 -8.15
N SER A 294 19.35 -23.79 -8.05
CA SER A 294 20.77 -23.40 -7.86
C SER A 294 21.29 -23.58 -6.45
N GLY A 295 20.48 -24.10 -5.53
CA GLY A 295 20.86 -24.31 -4.12
C GLY A 295 21.16 -23.05 -3.32
N ILE A 296 20.76 -21.87 -3.82
CA ILE A 296 21.03 -20.57 -3.19
C ILE A 296 20.47 -20.51 -1.76
N PRO A 297 19.21 -20.96 -1.45
CA PRO A 297 18.70 -20.93 -0.09
C PRO A 297 19.54 -21.75 0.89
N ALA A 298 20.01 -22.94 0.48
CA ALA A 298 20.87 -23.78 1.31
C ALA A 298 22.25 -23.12 1.55
N ALA A 299 22.83 -22.48 0.52
CA ALA A 299 24.09 -21.78 0.66
C ALA A 299 24.00 -20.58 1.64
N ILE A 300 22.90 -19.81 1.56
CA ILE A 300 22.64 -18.70 2.48
C ILE A 300 22.43 -19.23 3.90
N SER A 301 21.63 -20.29 4.08
CA SER A 301 21.41 -20.89 5.39
C SER A 301 22.71 -21.36 6.03
N ASN A 302 23.56 -22.06 5.27
CA ASN A 302 24.85 -22.53 5.75
C ASN A 302 25.81 -21.38 6.13
N ALA A 303 25.82 -20.31 5.32
CA ALA A 303 26.61 -19.12 5.60
C ALA A 303 26.14 -18.43 6.90
N LEU A 304 24.84 -18.29 7.12
CA LEU A 304 24.30 -17.73 8.35
C LEU A 304 24.60 -18.59 9.57
N MET A 305 24.46 -19.92 9.45
CA MET A 305 24.79 -20.86 10.53
C MET A 305 26.28 -20.87 10.86
N SER A 306 27.17 -20.53 9.91
CA SER A 306 28.59 -20.40 10.19
C SER A 306 28.96 -19.15 11.00
N ILE A 307 28.09 -18.11 10.95
CA ILE A 307 28.30 -16.87 11.72
C ILE A 307 27.76 -17.00 13.14
N SER A 308 26.63 -17.70 13.32
CA SER A 308 26.02 -17.92 14.64
C SER A 308 25.37 -19.30 14.70
N SER A 309 25.84 -20.12 15.62
CA SER A 309 25.21 -21.42 15.96
C SER A 309 24.02 -21.29 16.91
N ASN A 310 23.69 -20.10 17.35
CA ASN A 310 22.56 -19.84 18.24
C ASN A 310 21.27 -19.73 17.42
N ARG A 311 20.31 -20.62 17.71
CA ARG A 311 18.98 -20.66 17.07
C ARG A 311 18.05 -19.58 17.61
#